data_702fe2d54083dc1ad7e5a147037e0066
#
_entry.id   702fe2d54083dc1ad7e5a147037e0066
#
_cell.length_a   1.000
_cell.length_b   1.000
_cell.length_c   1.000
_cell.angle_alpha   90.00
_cell.angle_beta   90.00
_cell.angle_gamma   90.00
#
_symmetry.space_group_name_H-M   'P 1'
#
loop_
_entity.id
_entity.type
_entity.pdbx_description
1 polymer ?
#
loop_
_entity_poly.entity_id
_entity_poly.type
_entity_poly.pdbx_seq_one_letter_code
_entity_poly.pdbx_strand_id
1 'polypeptide(L)'
;MSFANAYRGAKAGAVRSLLIVGLGLTLAGCETVASLNPFDRAETYEPEIVETRPAEELYNEGLSLIDRGQWQTAAERFEEIEEAYPYSEFARRALIMQAYAQFAGGAYDDSSNTAKRYLQLYPAQESADYAQYILAMSNFNQIPDVTRDQSRTAEALRAFQELIDRYPQSDYVEDARAKIQFARDQLAGKEMEVGRFYLEQRNYPGAINRFRTVVSEYQTTRHSEEALARLTEAYMAMGIVDEAQTAAAVLGHNFPESQWYEDSYALLQSGGLEPRENQDSWISRAFRGFTRTVIGLGG
;
A
#
# COMPACT_ATOMS: atom_id res chain seq x y z
N MET A 1 -9.35 37.57 -55.61
CA MET A 1 -10.43 38.58 -55.66
C MET A 1 -10.14 39.51 -54.49
N SER A 2 -9.31 40.60 -54.66
CA SER A 2 -9.63 41.89 -55.25
C SER A 2 -10.69 42.61 -54.43
N PHE A 3 -10.43 43.72 -53.75
CA PHE A 3 -10.07 45.10 -54.13
C PHE A 3 -9.66 45.82 -52.85
N ALA A 4 -8.57 46.51 -52.63
CA ALA A 4 -7.96 47.63 -53.29
C ALA A 4 -8.74 48.98 -53.24
N ASN A 5 -8.01 49.96 -52.65
CA ASN A 5 -8.08 51.38 -52.90
C ASN A 5 -9.19 52.20 -52.23
N ALA A 6 -8.96 53.38 -51.83
CA ALA A 6 -8.11 54.56 -51.95
C ALA A 6 -8.81 55.65 -51.12
N TYR A 7 -8.22 56.71 -50.67
CA TYR A 7 -7.81 58.01 -51.21
C TYR A 7 -7.30 58.87 -50.03
N ARG A 8 -6.14 59.38 -49.99
CA ARG A 8 -5.54 60.63 -50.44
C ARG A 8 -6.37 61.91 -50.27
N GLY A 9 -5.77 62.84 -49.55
CA GLY A 9 -5.89 64.26 -49.82
C GLY A 9 -5.90 65.15 -48.61
N ALA A 10 -4.73 65.70 -48.24
CA ALA A 10 -4.38 67.13 -48.36
C ALA A 10 -5.13 68.12 -47.42
N LYS A 11 -4.48 68.95 -46.64
CA LYS A 11 -3.64 70.03 -46.92
C LYS A 11 -2.97 70.67 -45.71
N ALA A 12 -1.80 71.10 -45.89
CA ALA A 12 -0.99 72.03 -45.12
C ALA A 12 -1.70 73.36 -44.73
N GLY A 13 -1.32 73.87 -43.57
CA GLY A 13 -1.52 75.28 -43.26
C GLY A 13 -1.78 75.56 -41.80
N ALA A 14 -0.75 75.91 -41.06
CA ALA A 14 -0.70 76.93 -40.00
C ALA A 14 0.35 76.52 -38.93
N VAL A 15 1.59 76.63 -39.36
CA VAL A 15 2.72 76.86 -38.44
C VAL A 15 2.78 78.41 -38.31
N ARG A 16 2.72 78.82 -37.06
CA ARG A 16 3.15 80.12 -36.52
C ARG A 16 2.08 80.68 -35.55
N SER A 17 2.31 80.45 -34.30
CA SER A 17 1.91 81.29 -33.16
C SER A 17 1.53 80.46 -31.98
N LEU A 18 2.48 79.91 -31.28
CA LEU A 18 2.33 79.46 -29.88
C LEU A 18 3.70 79.06 -29.29
N LEU A 19 4.61 80.03 -29.29
CA LEU A 19 5.97 79.84 -28.74
C LEU A 19 6.29 80.84 -27.62
N ILE A 20 5.33 81.33 -26.86
CA ILE A 20 5.56 82.23 -25.71
C ILE A 20 4.65 81.94 -24.50
N VAL A 21 4.06 80.82 -24.31
CA VAL A 21 3.30 80.52 -23.08
C VAL A 21 3.87 79.26 -22.32
N GLY A 22 5.02 78.78 -22.78
CA GLY A 22 5.62 77.55 -22.20
C GLY A 22 6.69 77.73 -21.15
N LEU A 23 6.95 78.90 -20.61
CA LEU A 23 8.10 79.12 -19.70
C LEU A 23 7.71 79.56 -18.26
N GLY A 24 6.49 79.42 -17.85
CA GLY A 24 6.01 79.87 -16.52
C GLY A 24 5.42 78.83 -15.61
N LEU A 25 5.47 77.51 -15.92
CA LEU A 25 4.78 76.46 -15.17
C LEU A 25 5.69 75.31 -14.74
N THR A 26 6.98 75.52 -14.53
CA THR A 26 7.93 74.46 -14.18
C THR A 26 8.41 74.47 -12.70
N LEU A 27 7.73 75.22 -11.81
CA LEU A 27 8.16 75.29 -10.38
C LEU A 27 7.11 74.78 -9.31
N ALA A 28 6.04 74.17 -9.77
CA ALA A 28 5.03 73.66 -8.82
C ALA A 28 4.65 72.21 -9.11
N GLY A 29 5.61 71.27 -9.29
CA GLY A 29 5.31 69.94 -9.73
C GLY A 29 6.26 68.86 -9.24
N CYS A 30 6.94 69.07 -8.11
CA CYS A 30 7.80 68.00 -7.55
C CYS A 30 7.09 66.98 -6.64
N GLU A 31 5.83 67.18 -6.31
CA GLU A 31 5.11 66.22 -5.45
C GLU A 31 4.14 65.28 -6.17
N THR A 32 3.79 65.56 -7.44
CA THR A 32 2.81 64.73 -8.16
C THR A 32 3.41 63.68 -9.08
N VAL A 33 4.72 63.64 -9.29
CA VAL A 33 5.38 62.63 -10.13
C VAL A 33 5.81 61.41 -9.35
N ALA A 34 5.93 61.49 -8.02
CA ALA A 34 6.23 60.35 -7.16
C ALA A 34 5.10 59.29 -7.15
N SER A 35 3.86 59.70 -7.42
CA SER A 35 2.71 58.75 -7.47
C SER A 35 2.59 57.97 -8.77
N LEU A 36 3.44 58.25 -9.78
CA LEU A 36 3.43 57.58 -11.09
C LEU A 36 4.62 56.62 -11.30
N ASN A 37 5.43 56.42 -10.26
CA ASN A 37 6.49 55.42 -10.32
C ASN A 37 5.89 54.04 -10.09
N PRO A 38 5.80 53.16 -11.13
CA PRO A 38 5.24 51.80 -10.93
C PRO A 38 6.10 50.90 -10.01
N PHE A 39 7.30 51.37 -9.63
CA PHE A 39 8.21 50.67 -8.72
C PHE A 39 8.15 51.23 -7.29
N ASP A 40 7.37 52.30 -7.02
CA ASP A 40 7.21 52.88 -5.70
C ASP A 40 6.00 52.31 -4.92
N ARG A 41 5.29 51.36 -5.51
CA ARG A 41 4.47 50.38 -4.79
C ARG A 41 5.36 49.23 -4.31
N ALA A 42 6.38 49.52 -3.56
CA ALA A 42 6.82 48.58 -2.56
C ALA A 42 5.64 48.49 -1.59
N GLU A 43 4.70 47.56 -1.85
CA GLU A 43 3.88 47.02 -0.77
C GLU A 43 4.89 46.70 0.29
N THR A 44 4.89 47.47 1.37
CA THR A 44 5.64 47.12 2.56
C THR A 44 5.06 45.80 2.97
N TYR A 45 5.73 44.67 2.57
CA TYR A 45 5.39 43.36 3.08
C TYR A 45 5.61 43.47 4.59
N GLU A 46 4.56 43.80 5.32
CA GLU A 46 4.50 43.58 6.75
C GLU A 46 4.29 42.07 6.88
N PRO A 47 5.33 41.33 7.30
CA PRO A 47 5.13 39.91 7.55
C PRO A 47 4.04 39.83 8.63
N GLU A 48 2.90 39.28 8.26
CA GLU A 48 1.86 38.89 9.20
C GLU A 48 2.55 37.94 10.19
N ILE A 49 2.83 38.42 11.39
CA ILE A 49 3.36 37.60 12.47
C ILE A 49 2.19 36.70 12.88
N VAL A 50 2.02 35.60 12.16
CA VAL A 50 1.18 34.51 12.62
C VAL A 50 1.84 34.02 13.90
N GLU A 51 1.22 34.27 15.05
CA GLU A 51 1.65 33.70 16.33
C GLU A 51 1.53 32.16 16.20
N THR A 52 2.63 31.54 15.78
CA THR A 52 2.71 30.07 15.69
C THR A 52 2.81 29.53 17.11
N ARG A 53 1.82 28.74 17.50
CA ARG A 53 1.83 28.04 18.80
C ARG A 53 3.05 27.12 18.87
N PRO A 54 3.74 27.01 20.03
CA PRO A 54 4.91 26.13 20.15
C PRO A 54 4.61 24.69 19.76
N ALA A 55 5.57 24.01 19.14
CA ALA A 55 5.43 22.60 18.73
C ALA A 55 5.05 21.66 19.89
N GLU A 56 5.56 21.94 21.10
CA GLU A 56 5.20 21.19 22.29
C GLU A 56 3.71 21.34 22.67
N GLU A 57 3.17 22.55 22.56
CA GLU A 57 1.75 22.82 22.86
C GLU A 57 0.85 22.07 21.87
N LEU A 58 1.16 22.16 20.57
CA LEU A 58 0.44 21.43 19.51
C LEU A 58 0.51 19.91 19.73
N TYR A 59 1.67 19.39 20.15
CA TYR A 59 1.85 17.97 20.42
C TYR A 59 0.99 17.51 21.60
N ASN A 60 0.98 18.25 22.69
CA ASN A 60 0.18 17.96 23.88
C ASN A 60 -1.33 18.07 23.61
N GLU A 61 -1.73 19.04 22.77
CA GLU A 61 -3.12 19.13 22.29
C GLU A 61 -3.50 17.89 21.47
N GLY A 62 -2.64 17.46 20.54
CA GLY A 62 -2.84 16.24 19.76
C GLY A 62 -3.03 15.00 20.64
N LEU A 63 -2.20 14.82 21.68
CA LEU A 63 -2.36 13.75 22.66
C LEU A 63 -3.71 13.83 23.39
N SER A 64 -4.10 15.04 23.83
CA SER A 64 -5.40 15.25 24.49
C SER A 64 -6.59 14.94 23.59
N LEU A 65 -6.47 15.18 22.29
CA LEU A 65 -7.46 14.81 21.28
C LEU A 65 -7.57 13.29 21.12
N ILE A 66 -6.43 12.57 21.13
CA ILE A 66 -6.39 11.09 21.16
C ILE A 66 -7.15 10.56 22.37
N ASP A 67 -6.88 11.07 23.57
CA ASP A 67 -7.54 10.64 24.81
C ASP A 67 -9.06 10.82 24.77
N ARG A 68 -9.54 11.76 23.97
CA ARG A 68 -10.97 12.01 23.73
C ARG A 68 -11.56 11.23 22.57
N GLY A 69 -10.75 10.41 21.86
CA GLY A 69 -11.17 9.69 20.67
C GLY A 69 -11.43 10.58 19.45
N GLN A 70 -10.90 11.80 19.43
CA GLN A 70 -11.05 12.76 18.32
C GLN A 70 -9.92 12.54 17.30
N TRP A 71 -9.91 11.36 16.68
CA TRP A 71 -8.83 10.84 15.88
C TRP A 71 -8.45 11.73 14.70
N GLN A 72 -9.44 12.19 13.94
CA GLN A 72 -9.21 13.03 12.77
C GLN A 72 -8.55 14.35 13.15
N THR A 73 -9.11 15.04 14.14
CA THR A 73 -8.57 16.32 14.63
C THR A 73 -7.19 16.16 15.25
N ALA A 74 -6.94 15.01 15.92
CA ALA A 74 -5.60 14.69 16.43
C ALA A 74 -4.58 14.55 15.30
N ALA A 75 -4.95 13.83 14.23
CA ALA A 75 -4.08 13.66 13.06
C ALA A 75 -3.74 15.00 12.39
N GLU A 76 -4.73 15.88 12.20
CA GLU A 76 -4.54 17.24 11.67
C GLU A 76 -3.61 18.08 12.57
N ARG A 77 -3.74 17.93 13.90
CA ARG A 77 -2.87 18.64 14.85
C ARG A 77 -1.41 18.17 14.78
N PHE A 78 -1.18 16.88 14.61
CA PHE A 78 0.17 16.35 14.42
C PHE A 78 0.77 16.75 13.07
N GLU A 79 -0.04 16.85 12.02
CA GLU A 79 0.37 17.31 10.69
C GLU A 79 0.83 18.77 10.73
N GLU A 80 0.11 19.66 11.44
CA GLU A 80 0.49 21.06 11.65
C GLU A 80 1.91 21.20 12.24
N ILE A 81 2.30 20.28 13.13
CA ILE A 81 3.66 20.30 13.71
C ILE A 81 4.71 20.00 12.64
N GLU A 82 4.46 19.07 11.75
CA GLU A 82 5.40 18.73 10.70
C GLU A 82 5.56 19.87 9.69
N GLU A 83 4.45 20.53 9.36
CA GLU A 83 4.46 21.68 8.44
C GLU A 83 5.15 22.90 9.03
N ALA A 84 4.81 23.25 10.27
CA ALA A 84 5.33 24.45 10.92
C ALA A 84 6.74 24.27 11.52
N TYR A 85 7.08 23.06 11.96
CA TYR A 85 8.32 22.78 12.71
C TYR A 85 9.04 21.51 12.21
N PRO A 86 9.34 21.34 10.92
CA PRO A 86 9.82 20.09 10.33
C PRO A 86 11.14 19.56 10.92
N TYR A 87 11.94 20.44 11.51
CA TYR A 87 13.25 20.08 12.10
C TYR A 87 13.22 19.93 13.62
N SER A 88 12.05 20.05 14.26
CA SER A 88 11.92 19.89 15.69
C SER A 88 11.95 18.41 16.09
N GLU A 89 12.30 18.13 17.34
CA GLU A 89 12.16 16.76 17.89
C GLU A 89 10.70 16.30 17.93
N PHE A 90 9.76 17.26 18.02
CA PHE A 90 8.33 17.00 18.00
C PHE A 90 7.84 16.54 16.63
N ALA A 91 8.42 17.01 15.50
CA ALA A 91 7.99 16.62 14.16
C ALA A 91 8.08 15.11 13.95
N ARG A 92 9.19 14.48 14.34
CA ARG A 92 9.35 13.03 14.25
C ARG A 92 8.32 12.28 15.10
N ARG A 93 8.09 12.75 16.34
CA ARG A 93 7.11 12.14 17.25
C ARG A 93 5.69 12.38 16.77
N ALA A 94 5.42 13.55 16.22
CA ALA A 94 4.12 13.91 15.64
C ALA A 94 3.78 13.01 14.44
N LEU A 95 4.73 12.75 13.56
CA LEU A 95 4.52 11.92 12.38
C LEU A 95 4.08 10.49 12.72
N ILE A 96 4.68 9.87 13.75
CA ILE A 96 4.23 8.53 14.17
C ILE A 96 2.88 8.59 14.89
N MET A 97 2.59 9.64 15.65
CA MET A 97 1.30 9.83 16.32
C MET A 97 0.19 10.19 15.33
N GLN A 98 0.50 10.89 14.23
CA GLN A 98 -0.41 11.11 13.11
C GLN A 98 -0.81 9.78 12.48
N ALA A 99 0.17 8.92 12.14
CA ALA A 99 -0.11 7.60 11.59
C ALA A 99 -1.00 6.76 12.54
N TYR A 100 -0.72 6.81 13.84
CA TYR A 100 -1.55 6.13 14.84
C TYR A 100 -2.96 6.69 14.92
N ALA A 101 -3.13 8.01 14.96
CA ALA A 101 -4.44 8.65 15.02
C ALA A 101 -5.28 8.33 13.76
N GLN A 102 -4.68 8.39 12.58
CA GLN A 102 -5.32 7.98 11.32
C GLN A 102 -5.75 6.52 11.35
N PHE A 103 -4.88 5.62 11.85
CA PHE A 103 -5.20 4.20 12.01
C PHE A 103 -6.36 3.97 12.97
N ALA A 104 -6.33 4.57 14.15
CA ALA A 104 -7.37 4.45 15.17
C ALA A 104 -8.70 5.04 14.72
N GLY A 105 -8.65 6.10 13.89
CA GLY A 105 -9.81 6.71 13.25
C GLY A 105 -10.35 5.96 12.03
N GLY A 106 -9.70 4.87 11.59
CA GLY A 106 -10.11 4.07 10.42
C GLY A 106 -9.70 4.66 9.07
N ALA A 107 -8.89 5.73 9.05
CA ALA A 107 -8.32 6.32 7.84
C ALA A 107 -7.08 5.51 7.39
N TYR A 108 -7.28 4.24 7.03
CA TYR A 108 -6.20 3.28 6.82
C TYR A 108 -5.27 3.63 5.66
N ASP A 109 -5.77 4.23 4.58
CA ASP A 109 -4.93 4.65 3.46
C ASP A 109 -3.99 5.79 3.86
N ASP A 110 -4.50 6.79 4.57
CA ASP A 110 -3.69 7.90 5.07
C ASP A 110 -2.66 7.40 6.09
N SER A 111 -3.09 6.55 7.04
CA SER A 111 -2.22 5.92 8.02
C SER A 111 -1.07 5.14 7.37
N SER A 112 -1.38 4.34 6.34
CA SER A 112 -0.39 3.58 5.57
C SER A 112 0.63 4.51 4.91
N ASN A 113 0.18 5.62 4.31
CA ASN A 113 1.05 6.59 3.64
C ASN A 113 1.93 7.34 4.65
N THR A 114 1.35 7.78 5.78
CA THR A 114 2.08 8.46 6.86
C THR A 114 3.14 7.54 7.49
N ALA A 115 2.79 6.27 7.74
CA ALA A 115 3.73 5.28 8.26
C ALA A 115 4.88 4.99 7.28
N LYS A 116 4.60 4.87 5.96
CA LYS A 116 5.64 4.74 4.93
C LYS A 116 6.58 5.95 4.93
N ARG A 117 6.04 7.16 5.05
CA ARG A 117 6.84 8.38 5.12
C ARG A 117 7.74 8.39 6.36
N TYR A 118 7.22 7.96 7.53
CA TYR A 118 8.04 7.79 8.73
C TYR A 118 9.22 6.84 8.49
N LEU A 119 8.97 5.68 7.90
CA LEU A 119 9.99 4.67 7.62
C LEU A 119 11.06 5.13 6.61
N GLN A 120 10.68 6.00 5.67
CA GLN A 120 11.62 6.61 4.72
C GLN A 120 12.52 7.65 5.38
N LEU A 121 11.96 8.47 6.27
CA LEU A 121 12.68 9.56 6.94
C LEU A 121 13.49 9.06 8.14
N TYR A 122 12.97 8.07 8.86
CA TYR A 122 13.48 7.64 10.17
C TYR A 122 13.64 6.11 10.31
N PRO A 123 14.30 5.40 9.37
CA PRO A 123 14.31 3.94 9.32
C PRO A 123 15.04 3.25 10.48
N ALA A 124 15.91 3.97 11.17
CA ALA A 124 16.73 3.46 12.29
C ALA A 124 16.33 4.02 13.67
N GLN A 125 15.17 4.69 13.74
CA GLN A 125 14.68 5.21 15.02
C GLN A 125 13.91 4.15 15.81
N GLU A 126 13.83 4.35 17.13
CA GLU A 126 13.18 3.42 18.07
C GLU A 126 11.75 3.04 17.70
N SER A 127 10.98 3.96 17.11
CA SER A 127 9.59 3.71 16.70
C SER A 127 9.44 3.21 15.25
N ALA A 128 10.54 2.82 14.59
CA ALA A 128 10.47 2.37 13.20
C ALA A 128 9.76 1.01 13.07
N ASP A 129 9.90 0.13 14.03
CA ASP A 129 9.18 -1.13 14.12
C ASP A 129 7.67 -0.91 14.31
N TYR A 130 7.29 0.05 15.16
CA TYR A 130 5.90 0.44 15.35
C TYR A 130 5.31 1.06 14.07
N ALA A 131 6.06 1.91 13.38
CA ALA A 131 5.62 2.45 12.09
C ALA A 131 5.40 1.33 11.04
N GLN A 132 6.29 0.34 10.99
CA GLN A 132 6.14 -0.82 10.12
C GLN A 132 4.93 -1.66 10.50
N TYR A 133 4.65 -1.80 11.80
CA TYR A 133 3.46 -2.48 12.29
C TYR A 133 2.18 -1.74 11.93
N ILE A 134 2.11 -0.41 12.11
CA ILE A 134 0.96 0.42 11.69
C ILE A 134 0.72 0.27 10.17
N LEU A 135 1.77 0.33 9.36
CA LEU A 135 1.69 0.13 7.92
C LEU A 135 1.06 -1.22 7.57
N ALA A 136 1.53 -2.29 8.22
CA ALA A 136 1.02 -3.64 8.00
C ALA A 136 -0.44 -3.77 8.45
N MET A 137 -0.78 -3.26 9.63
CA MET A 137 -2.13 -3.28 10.19
C MET A 137 -3.13 -2.44 9.38
N SER A 138 -2.69 -1.32 8.83
CA SER A 138 -3.53 -0.49 7.96
C SER A 138 -3.98 -1.24 6.71
N ASN A 139 -3.07 -2.00 6.09
CA ASN A 139 -3.43 -2.88 4.97
C ASN A 139 -4.25 -4.10 5.43
N PHE A 140 -3.92 -4.67 6.58
CA PHE A 140 -4.62 -5.84 7.14
C PHE A 140 -6.10 -5.56 7.44
N ASN A 141 -6.41 -4.41 8.01
CA ASN A 141 -7.79 -4.00 8.31
C ASN A 141 -8.62 -3.71 7.04
N GLN A 142 -7.99 -3.64 5.89
CA GLN A 142 -8.64 -3.47 4.59
C GLN A 142 -8.74 -4.78 3.78
N ILE A 143 -8.37 -5.93 4.37
CA ILE A 143 -8.47 -7.23 3.69
C ILE A 143 -9.94 -7.51 3.37
N PRO A 144 -10.29 -7.69 2.09
CA PRO A 144 -11.66 -7.95 1.68
C PRO A 144 -12.02 -9.43 1.82
N ASP A 145 -13.25 -9.77 1.49
CA ASP A 145 -13.67 -11.17 1.28
C ASP A 145 -12.81 -11.85 0.21
N VAL A 146 -12.60 -13.16 0.36
CA VAL A 146 -11.76 -14.01 -0.51
C VAL A 146 -12.15 -13.96 -1.99
N THR A 147 -13.42 -13.68 -2.30
CA THR A 147 -13.91 -13.58 -3.69
C THR A 147 -13.46 -12.31 -4.41
N ARG A 148 -13.05 -11.29 -3.67
CA ARG A 148 -12.65 -9.98 -4.19
C ARG A 148 -11.14 -9.93 -4.53
N ASP A 149 -10.67 -8.76 -4.98
CA ASP A 149 -9.26 -8.50 -5.19
C ASP A 149 -8.47 -8.59 -3.89
N GLN A 150 -7.32 -9.28 -3.91
CA GLN A 150 -6.48 -9.56 -2.75
C GLN A 150 -5.20 -8.70 -2.68
N SER A 151 -5.16 -7.57 -3.38
CA SER A 151 -3.98 -6.67 -3.36
C SER A 151 -3.63 -6.22 -1.94
N ARG A 152 -4.64 -5.83 -1.13
CA ARG A 152 -4.46 -5.44 0.27
C ARG A 152 -3.94 -6.57 1.14
N THR A 153 -4.40 -7.79 0.89
CA THR A 153 -3.89 -9.00 1.60
C THR A 153 -2.42 -9.22 1.30
N ALA A 154 -2.02 -9.10 0.03
CA ALA A 154 -0.62 -9.24 -0.37
C ALA A 154 0.27 -8.11 0.17
N GLU A 155 -0.24 -6.87 0.25
CA GLU A 155 0.46 -5.73 0.85
C GLU A 155 0.65 -5.93 2.36
N ALA A 156 -0.39 -6.37 3.08
CA ALA A 156 -0.33 -6.68 4.50
C ALA A 156 0.69 -7.78 4.78
N LEU A 157 0.63 -8.89 4.04
CA LEU A 157 1.57 -10.00 4.16
C LEU A 157 3.02 -9.53 4.01
N ARG A 158 3.31 -8.74 2.97
CA ARG A 158 4.65 -8.20 2.72
C ARG A 158 5.11 -7.29 3.85
N ALA A 159 4.24 -6.37 4.30
CA ALA A 159 4.58 -5.42 5.36
C ALA A 159 4.85 -6.10 6.70
N PHE A 160 4.10 -7.17 7.06
CA PHE A 160 4.39 -7.99 8.25
C PHE A 160 5.68 -8.79 8.10
N GLN A 161 5.96 -9.33 6.91
CA GLN A 161 7.23 -10.03 6.67
C GLN A 161 8.41 -9.09 6.83
N GLU A 162 8.33 -7.86 6.27
CA GLU A 162 9.35 -6.82 6.47
C GLU A 162 9.53 -6.45 7.95
N LEU A 163 8.47 -6.45 8.74
CA LEU A 163 8.57 -6.22 10.19
C LEU A 163 9.46 -7.28 10.83
N ILE A 164 9.18 -8.56 10.58
CA ILE A 164 9.94 -9.68 11.16
C ILE A 164 11.40 -9.67 10.70
N ASP A 165 11.62 -9.41 9.41
CA ASP A 165 12.96 -9.46 8.79
C ASP A 165 13.84 -8.29 9.26
N ARG A 166 13.28 -7.08 9.38
CA ARG A 166 14.04 -5.86 9.75
C ARG A 166 14.10 -5.60 11.24
N TYR A 167 13.08 -6.03 11.98
CA TYR A 167 12.93 -5.76 13.41
C TYR A 167 12.63 -7.05 14.20
N PRO A 168 13.51 -8.08 14.15
CA PRO A 168 13.23 -9.41 14.72
C PRO A 168 13.09 -9.41 16.25
N GLN A 169 13.49 -8.34 16.93
CA GLN A 169 13.35 -8.18 18.38
C GLN A 169 12.16 -7.31 18.79
N SER A 170 11.34 -6.89 17.83
CA SER A 170 10.15 -6.06 18.10
C SER A 170 9.08 -6.85 18.86
N ASP A 171 8.41 -6.20 19.79
CA ASP A 171 7.28 -6.77 20.54
C ASP A 171 6.08 -7.14 19.63
N TYR A 172 6.05 -6.61 18.41
CA TYR A 172 4.98 -6.87 17.44
C TYR A 172 5.20 -8.15 16.61
N VAL A 173 6.34 -8.83 16.74
CA VAL A 173 6.71 -10.00 15.90
C VAL A 173 5.73 -11.15 16.08
N GLU A 174 5.31 -11.47 17.30
CA GLU A 174 4.39 -12.59 17.56
C GLU A 174 3.01 -12.33 16.92
N ASP A 175 2.46 -11.12 17.08
CA ASP A 175 1.20 -10.76 16.44
C ASP A 175 1.33 -10.75 14.91
N ALA A 176 2.46 -10.26 14.38
CA ALA A 176 2.75 -10.28 12.95
C ALA A 176 2.75 -11.70 12.38
N ARG A 177 3.32 -12.68 13.07
CA ARG A 177 3.30 -14.11 12.66
C ARG A 177 1.89 -14.65 12.51
N ALA A 178 1.01 -14.37 13.48
CA ALA A 178 -0.39 -14.77 13.42
C ALA A 178 -1.12 -14.12 12.24
N LYS A 179 -0.87 -12.85 11.99
CA LYS A 179 -1.47 -12.10 10.87
C LYS A 179 -0.93 -12.54 9.50
N ILE A 180 0.34 -12.91 9.42
CA ILE A 180 0.94 -13.54 8.23
C ILE A 180 0.18 -14.84 7.90
N GLN A 181 -0.05 -15.69 8.90
CA GLN A 181 -0.78 -16.95 8.67
C GLN A 181 -2.20 -16.69 8.15
N PHE A 182 -2.92 -15.73 8.74
CA PHE A 182 -4.24 -15.34 8.26
C PHE A 182 -4.19 -14.81 6.81
N ALA A 183 -3.25 -13.93 6.50
CA ALA A 183 -3.11 -13.38 5.13
C ALA A 183 -2.77 -14.47 4.11
N ARG A 184 -1.92 -15.44 4.47
CA ARG A 184 -1.61 -16.61 3.63
C ARG A 184 -2.85 -17.47 3.39
N ASP A 185 -3.66 -17.71 4.44
CA ASP A 185 -4.92 -18.44 4.29
C ASP A 185 -5.90 -17.73 3.34
N GLN A 186 -6.00 -16.42 3.41
CA GLN A 186 -6.85 -15.64 2.49
C GLN A 186 -6.37 -15.74 1.04
N LEU A 187 -5.05 -15.60 0.80
CA LEU A 187 -4.47 -15.73 -0.54
C LEU A 187 -4.64 -17.14 -1.10
N ALA A 188 -4.37 -18.16 -0.29
CA ALA A 188 -4.61 -19.54 -0.67
C ALA A 188 -6.09 -19.81 -0.98
N GLY A 189 -6.99 -19.30 -0.15
CA GLY A 189 -8.44 -19.38 -0.36
C GLY A 189 -8.88 -18.78 -1.69
N LYS A 190 -8.30 -17.66 -2.11
CA LYS A 190 -8.55 -17.07 -3.43
C LYS A 190 -8.14 -17.99 -4.56
N GLU A 191 -6.94 -18.58 -4.48
CA GLU A 191 -6.47 -19.53 -5.50
C GLU A 191 -7.36 -20.78 -5.54
N MET A 192 -7.79 -21.28 -4.38
CA MET A 192 -8.72 -22.40 -4.30
C MET A 192 -10.07 -22.09 -4.94
N GLU A 193 -10.63 -20.92 -4.69
CA GLU A 193 -11.92 -20.50 -5.26
C GLU A 193 -11.87 -20.48 -6.79
N VAL A 194 -10.81 -19.87 -7.34
CA VAL A 194 -10.60 -19.83 -8.80
C VAL A 194 -10.30 -21.23 -9.35
N GLY A 195 -9.55 -22.05 -8.61
CA GLY A 195 -9.24 -23.43 -8.99
C GLY A 195 -10.49 -24.29 -9.07
N ARG A 196 -11.39 -24.24 -8.07
CA ARG A 196 -12.67 -24.95 -8.06
C ARG A 196 -13.55 -24.51 -9.22
N PHE A 197 -13.65 -23.22 -9.50
CA PHE A 197 -14.39 -22.70 -10.66
C PHE A 197 -13.88 -23.31 -11.99
N TYR A 198 -12.56 -23.35 -12.21
CA TYR A 198 -12.00 -23.99 -13.41
C TYR A 198 -12.26 -25.49 -13.45
N LEU A 199 -12.20 -26.16 -12.31
CA LEU A 199 -12.47 -27.60 -12.22
C LEU A 199 -13.92 -27.93 -12.62
N GLU A 200 -14.90 -27.18 -12.11
CA GLU A 200 -16.32 -27.27 -12.48
C GLU A 200 -16.56 -27.07 -13.99
N GLN A 201 -15.81 -26.16 -14.60
CA GLN A 201 -15.83 -25.89 -16.03
C GLN A 201 -15.04 -26.95 -16.84
N ARG A 202 -14.46 -27.96 -16.18
CA ARG A 202 -13.59 -29.00 -16.79
C ARG A 202 -12.34 -28.39 -17.46
N ASN A 203 -11.96 -27.18 -17.09
CA ASN A 203 -10.70 -26.57 -17.49
C ASN A 203 -9.58 -27.06 -16.55
N TYR A 204 -9.21 -28.33 -16.68
CA TYR A 204 -8.24 -28.97 -15.80
C TYR A 204 -6.88 -28.27 -15.78
N PRO A 205 -6.30 -27.81 -16.92
CA PRO A 205 -5.04 -27.06 -16.88
C PRO A 205 -5.14 -25.75 -16.10
N GLY A 206 -6.26 -25.04 -16.21
CA GLY A 206 -6.52 -23.83 -15.42
C GLY A 206 -6.61 -24.13 -13.92
N ALA A 207 -7.37 -25.18 -13.55
CA ALA A 207 -7.51 -25.65 -12.18
C ALA A 207 -6.15 -26.07 -11.57
N ILE A 208 -5.39 -26.90 -12.29
CA ILE A 208 -4.07 -27.37 -11.87
C ILE A 208 -3.13 -26.19 -11.58
N ASN A 209 -3.10 -25.17 -12.41
CA ASN A 209 -2.24 -24.00 -12.16
C ASN A 209 -2.60 -23.29 -10.87
N ARG A 210 -3.89 -23.18 -10.53
CA ARG A 210 -4.33 -22.55 -9.28
C ARG A 210 -3.99 -23.39 -8.06
N PHE A 211 -4.34 -24.66 -8.06
CA PHE A 211 -4.00 -25.57 -6.96
C PHE A 211 -2.49 -25.74 -6.78
N ARG A 212 -1.73 -25.69 -7.89
CA ARG A 212 -0.27 -25.66 -7.85
C ARG A 212 0.27 -24.48 -7.03
N THR A 213 -0.28 -23.27 -7.22
CA THR A 213 0.10 -22.12 -6.42
C THR A 213 -0.08 -22.37 -4.93
N VAL A 214 -1.23 -22.98 -4.53
CA VAL A 214 -1.47 -23.33 -3.13
C VAL A 214 -0.43 -24.31 -2.61
N VAL A 215 -0.17 -25.39 -3.34
CA VAL A 215 0.79 -26.44 -2.95
C VAL A 215 2.24 -25.93 -2.94
N SER A 216 2.58 -24.97 -3.80
CA SER A 216 3.97 -24.44 -3.89
C SER A 216 4.25 -23.29 -2.93
N GLU A 217 3.26 -22.44 -2.63
CA GLU A 217 3.50 -21.19 -1.90
C GLU A 217 2.80 -21.11 -0.55
N TYR A 218 1.73 -21.92 -0.35
CA TYR A 218 0.86 -21.83 0.82
C TYR A 218 0.68 -23.16 1.56
N GLN A 219 1.74 -23.99 1.65
CA GLN A 219 1.71 -25.33 2.26
C GLN A 219 1.24 -25.35 3.72
N THR A 220 1.48 -24.26 4.47
CA THR A 220 1.10 -24.15 5.88
C THR A 220 -0.36 -23.78 6.09
N THR A 221 -1.12 -23.58 5.02
CA THR A 221 -2.53 -23.17 5.11
C THR A 221 -3.44 -24.40 5.19
N ARG A 222 -4.63 -24.20 5.75
CA ARG A 222 -5.71 -25.22 5.79
C ARG A 222 -6.16 -25.68 4.39
N HIS A 223 -5.77 -24.97 3.35
CA HIS A 223 -6.18 -25.25 1.97
C HIS A 223 -5.28 -26.30 1.27
N SER A 224 -4.14 -26.64 1.86
CA SER A 224 -3.15 -27.55 1.24
C SER A 224 -3.68 -28.95 1.01
N GLU A 225 -4.47 -29.48 1.95
CA GLU A 225 -5.09 -30.81 1.85
C GLU A 225 -6.06 -30.87 0.66
N GLU A 226 -7.00 -29.93 0.62
CA GLU A 226 -7.95 -29.85 -0.51
C GLU A 226 -7.22 -29.63 -1.85
N ALA A 227 -6.19 -28.77 -1.88
CA ALA A 227 -5.45 -28.51 -3.11
C ALA A 227 -4.79 -29.77 -3.68
N LEU A 228 -4.18 -30.59 -2.82
CA LEU A 228 -3.60 -31.88 -3.24
C LEU A 228 -4.67 -32.86 -3.74
N ALA A 229 -5.82 -32.94 -3.07
CA ALA A 229 -6.94 -33.78 -3.50
C ALA A 229 -7.49 -33.31 -4.86
N ARG A 230 -7.68 -32.01 -5.06
CA ARG A 230 -8.14 -31.45 -6.35
C ARG A 230 -7.11 -31.62 -7.47
N LEU A 231 -5.80 -31.61 -7.16
CA LEU A 231 -4.77 -31.96 -8.11
C LEU A 231 -4.88 -33.43 -8.51
N THR A 232 -5.12 -34.36 -7.56
CA THR A 232 -5.35 -35.77 -7.86
C THR A 232 -6.53 -35.94 -8.82
N GLU A 233 -7.66 -35.29 -8.55
CA GLU A 233 -8.85 -35.29 -9.40
C GLU A 233 -8.55 -34.75 -10.82
N ALA A 234 -7.94 -33.57 -10.91
CA ALA A 234 -7.66 -32.92 -12.18
C ALA A 234 -6.66 -33.71 -13.03
N TYR A 235 -5.60 -34.27 -12.44
CA TYR A 235 -4.63 -35.09 -13.15
C TYR A 235 -5.23 -36.44 -13.61
N MET A 236 -6.07 -37.08 -12.77
CA MET A 236 -6.82 -38.28 -13.17
C MET A 236 -7.72 -38.01 -14.37
N ALA A 237 -8.46 -36.89 -14.36
CA ALA A 237 -9.34 -36.50 -15.47
C ALA A 237 -8.57 -36.25 -16.77
N MET A 238 -7.30 -35.84 -16.69
CA MET A 238 -6.40 -35.64 -17.83
C MET A 238 -5.62 -36.90 -18.24
N GLY A 239 -5.70 -37.98 -17.47
CA GLY A 239 -4.92 -39.21 -17.70
C GLY A 239 -3.43 -39.06 -17.35
N ILE A 240 -3.05 -38.04 -16.54
CA ILE A 240 -1.67 -37.82 -16.07
C ILE A 240 -1.49 -38.58 -14.75
N VAL A 241 -1.42 -39.92 -14.89
CA VAL A 241 -1.50 -40.86 -13.76
C VAL A 241 -0.38 -40.68 -12.74
N ASP A 242 0.86 -40.50 -13.17
CA ASP A 242 2.01 -40.38 -12.26
C ASP A 242 1.89 -39.17 -11.32
N GLU A 243 1.42 -38.02 -11.81
CA GLU A 243 1.20 -36.84 -11.00
C GLU A 243 -0.01 -36.99 -10.07
N ALA A 244 -1.08 -37.66 -10.54
CA ALA A 244 -2.24 -37.96 -9.68
C ALA A 244 -1.86 -38.88 -8.51
N GLN A 245 -1.11 -39.96 -8.77
CA GLN A 245 -0.62 -40.86 -7.73
C GLN A 245 0.31 -40.14 -6.74
N THR A 246 1.17 -39.25 -7.25
CA THR A 246 2.09 -38.44 -6.43
C THR A 246 1.33 -37.45 -5.53
N ALA A 247 0.32 -36.75 -6.06
CA ALA A 247 -0.48 -35.83 -5.26
C ALA A 247 -1.19 -36.54 -4.10
N ALA A 248 -1.81 -37.69 -4.36
CA ALA A 248 -2.44 -38.50 -3.33
C ALA A 248 -1.43 -39.07 -2.33
N ALA A 249 -0.25 -39.52 -2.80
CA ALA A 249 0.80 -40.03 -1.92
C ALA A 249 1.33 -38.95 -0.95
N VAL A 250 1.61 -37.74 -1.46
CA VAL A 250 2.02 -36.59 -0.67
C VAL A 250 0.93 -36.16 0.33
N LEU A 251 -0.34 -36.19 -0.10
CA LEU A 251 -1.49 -35.94 0.77
C LEU A 251 -1.55 -36.97 1.91
N GLY A 252 -1.49 -38.24 1.61
CA GLY A 252 -1.55 -39.32 2.63
C GLY A 252 -0.33 -39.31 3.57
N HIS A 253 0.85 -38.93 3.08
CA HIS A 253 2.04 -38.84 3.92
C HIS A 253 1.96 -37.67 4.94
N ASN A 254 1.47 -36.51 4.51
CA ASN A 254 1.46 -35.30 5.34
C ASN A 254 0.16 -35.13 6.15
N PHE A 255 -0.96 -35.69 5.66
CA PHE A 255 -2.30 -35.55 6.23
C PHE A 255 -3.06 -36.91 6.23
N PRO A 256 -2.55 -37.93 6.95
CA PRO A 256 -3.07 -39.30 6.86
C PRO A 256 -4.52 -39.45 7.37
N GLU A 257 -4.99 -38.55 8.22
CA GLU A 257 -6.34 -38.56 8.80
C GLU A 257 -7.32 -37.66 8.05
N SER A 258 -6.88 -37.06 6.92
CA SER A 258 -7.69 -36.14 6.14
C SER A 258 -8.76 -36.86 5.33
N GLN A 259 -10.01 -36.37 5.37
CA GLN A 259 -11.09 -36.86 4.47
C GLN A 259 -10.69 -36.69 2.98
N TRP A 260 -9.94 -35.65 2.65
CA TRP A 260 -9.41 -35.45 1.30
C TRP A 260 -8.47 -36.56 0.86
N TYR A 261 -7.74 -37.19 1.78
CA TYR A 261 -6.92 -38.34 1.47
C TYR A 261 -7.77 -39.59 1.18
N GLU A 262 -8.78 -39.87 2.02
CA GLU A 262 -9.71 -41.01 1.78
C GLU A 262 -10.38 -40.89 0.41
N ASP A 263 -10.88 -39.72 0.05
CA ASP A 263 -11.53 -39.47 -1.22
C ASP A 263 -10.56 -39.64 -2.41
N SER A 264 -9.32 -39.12 -2.28
CA SER A 264 -8.27 -39.24 -3.31
C SER A 264 -7.83 -40.71 -3.48
N TYR A 265 -7.72 -41.44 -2.39
CA TYR A 265 -7.40 -42.88 -2.40
C TYR A 265 -8.51 -43.68 -3.13
N ALA A 266 -9.76 -43.47 -2.76
CA ALA A 266 -10.91 -44.11 -3.39
C ALA A 266 -10.98 -43.80 -4.89
N LEU A 267 -10.69 -42.53 -5.30
CA LEU A 267 -10.64 -42.14 -6.69
C LEU A 267 -9.58 -42.95 -7.45
N LEU A 268 -8.35 -43.03 -6.96
CA LEU A 268 -7.28 -43.81 -7.57
C LEU A 268 -7.64 -45.30 -7.67
N GLN A 269 -8.17 -45.88 -6.60
CA GLN A 269 -8.59 -47.30 -6.59
C GLN A 269 -9.68 -47.59 -7.67
N SER A 270 -10.59 -46.67 -7.88
CA SER A 270 -11.61 -46.83 -8.95
C SER A 270 -11.00 -46.97 -10.34
N GLY A 271 -9.80 -46.43 -10.58
CA GLY A 271 -8.98 -46.58 -11.74
C GLY A 271 -8.00 -47.77 -11.71
N GLY A 272 -8.01 -48.59 -10.65
CA GLY A 272 -7.05 -49.69 -10.47
C GLY A 272 -5.64 -49.20 -10.07
N LEU A 273 -5.53 -48.01 -9.50
CA LEU A 273 -4.28 -47.33 -9.13
C LEU A 273 -4.17 -47.21 -7.59
N GLU A 274 -2.95 -47.02 -7.13
CA GLU A 274 -2.65 -46.72 -5.72
C GLU A 274 -1.78 -45.47 -5.61
N PRO A 275 -1.82 -44.76 -4.46
CA PRO A 275 -0.89 -43.65 -4.21
C PRO A 275 0.56 -44.14 -4.32
N ARG A 276 1.37 -43.46 -5.15
CA ARG A 276 2.77 -43.75 -5.35
C ARG A 276 3.53 -42.43 -5.60
N GLU A 277 4.45 -42.14 -4.68
CA GLU A 277 5.23 -40.90 -4.79
C GLU A 277 6.32 -41.01 -5.86
N ASN A 278 6.31 -40.07 -6.80
CA ASN A 278 7.42 -39.78 -7.68
C ASN A 278 8.25 -38.63 -7.07
N GLN A 279 9.45 -38.97 -6.59
CA GLN A 279 10.32 -38.01 -5.93
C GLN A 279 10.84 -36.90 -6.87
N ASP A 280 10.84 -37.08 -8.18
CA ASP A 280 11.22 -36.10 -9.17
C ASP A 280 10.05 -35.16 -9.56
N SER A 281 8.83 -35.46 -9.10
CA SER A 281 7.68 -34.58 -9.29
C SER A 281 7.88 -33.22 -8.61
N TRP A 282 7.32 -32.20 -9.21
CA TRP A 282 7.27 -30.88 -8.61
C TRP A 282 6.50 -30.86 -7.27
N ILE A 283 5.46 -31.72 -7.12
CA ILE A 283 4.66 -31.85 -5.89
C ILE A 283 5.52 -32.33 -4.73
N SER A 284 6.27 -33.43 -4.92
CA SER A 284 7.18 -33.96 -3.91
C SER A 284 8.28 -32.96 -3.54
N ARG A 285 8.80 -32.21 -4.54
CA ARG A 285 9.78 -31.16 -4.27
C ARG A 285 9.23 -30.00 -3.45
N ALA A 286 8.00 -29.57 -3.68
CA ALA A 286 7.36 -28.51 -2.94
C ALA A 286 7.26 -28.87 -1.43
N PHE A 287 6.78 -30.08 -1.12
CA PHE A 287 6.63 -30.52 0.28
C PHE A 287 7.96 -30.89 0.97
N ARG A 288 8.96 -31.39 0.26
CA ARG A 288 10.31 -31.63 0.85
C ARG A 288 11.00 -30.34 1.31
N GLY A 289 10.78 -29.25 0.60
CA GLY A 289 11.25 -27.92 1.02
C GLY A 289 10.59 -27.46 2.33
N PHE A 290 9.32 -27.77 2.48
CA PHE A 290 8.51 -27.41 3.65
C PHE A 290 8.96 -28.12 4.94
N THR A 291 9.16 -29.44 4.91
CA THR A 291 9.64 -30.20 6.08
C THR A 291 10.98 -29.70 6.61
N ARG A 292 11.87 -29.25 5.76
CA ARG A 292 13.14 -28.65 6.17
C ARG A 292 12.98 -27.31 6.88
N THR A 293 12.04 -26.47 6.42
CA THR A 293 11.84 -25.12 6.99
C THR A 293 11.16 -25.19 8.35
N VAL A 294 10.21 -26.11 8.55
CA VAL A 294 9.50 -26.28 9.84
C VAL A 294 10.43 -26.88 10.91
N ILE A 295 11.33 -27.79 10.55
CA ILE A 295 12.30 -28.40 11.48
C ILE A 295 13.43 -27.40 11.82
N GLY A 296 13.77 -26.47 10.92
CA GLY A 296 14.81 -25.45 11.14
C GLY A 296 14.40 -24.29 12.03
N LEU A 297 13.11 -24.12 12.35
CA LEU A 297 12.59 -23.08 13.25
C LEU A 297 12.41 -23.54 14.70
N GLY A 298 12.77 -24.78 15.01
CA GLY A 298 12.68 -25.40 16.36
C GLY A 298 14.03 -25.69 17.01
N GLY A 299 15.09 -24.97 16.60
CA GLY A 299 16.44 -25.14 17.16
C GLY A 299 17.00 -23.86 17.76
#